data_4204dbffad6cdece72005b60515c5b5e
#
_entry.id   4204dbffad6cdece72005b60515c5b5e
#
_cell.length_a   1.000
_cell.length_b   1.000
_cell.length_c   1.000
_cell.angle_alpha   90.00
_cell.angle_beta   90.00
_cell.angle_gamma   90.00
#
_symmetry.space_group_name_H-M   'P 1'
#
loop_
_entity.id
_entity.type
_entity.pdbx_description
1 polymer ?
#
loop_
_entity_poly.entity_id
_entity_poly.type
_entity_poly.pdbx_seq_one_letter_code
_entity_poly.pdbx_strand_id
1 'polypeptide(L)'
;VTLPTQIQAASLIPIVFHPAYEAELPAGHRFPMRKYGRLAEILRARGLVPEGFVTPEPADAALLSGAHEPGYVEAVLTLEVPHAIERAIGLPVTEGVAARSRASAGGTLRAARLALAHGLAGSTAGGSHHARRAGGAGFCVFNDVAVAALALRREGAITRALVIDLDVHQGDGTADCLAREPDLFTLSIHCERNYPHDKLPGDLDIGLPDGLGDAEYLAVLEARLPGLIQNFAPDLIFYNAGVDPHRDDRLGRLCLTDDGLRARDRTVVGLARSCGIPLCAVIGGGYGSDVDALAARHALVFEAMAALA
;
A
#
# COMPACT_ATOMS: atom_id res chain seq x y z
N VAL A 1 -26.23 33.33 26.90
CA VAL A 1 -24.97 33.54 26.14
C VAL A 1 -24.54 32.15 25.71
N THR A 2 -24.91 31.76 24.49
CA THR A 2 -24.52 30.52 23.83
C THR A 2 -23.10 30.69 23.29
N LEU A 3 -22.16 29.93 23.82
CA LEU A 3 -20.82 29.85 23.27
C LEU A 3 -20.91 29.25 21.85
N PRO A 4 -20.22 29.79 20.86
CA PRO A 4 -20.16 29.18 19.54
C PRO A 4 -19.41 27.83 19.65
N THR A 5 -20.05 26.79 19.18
CA THR A 5 -19.42 25.48 18.95
C THR A 5 -18.24 25.74 18.02
N GLN A 6 -17.01 25.67 18.54
CA GLN A 6 -15.83 25.62 17.71
C GLN A 6 -15.95 24.36 16.85
N ILE A 7 -16.22 24.56 15.56
CA ILE A 7 -15.97 23.53 14.55
C ILE A 7 -14.47 23.30 14.60
N GLN A 8 -14.06 22.22 15.25
CA GLN A 8 -12.69 21.74 15.20
C GLN A 8 -12.36 21.57 13.72
N ALA A 9 -11.43 22.38 13.22
CA ALA A 9 -10.91 22.22 11.86
C ALA A 9 -10.46 20.76 11.74
N ALA A 10 -11.07 20.03 10.81
CA ALA A 10 -10.67 18.64 10.54
C ALA A 10 -9.16 18.64 10.30
N SER A 11 -8.44 17.85 11.09
CA SER A 11 -6.99 17.71 10.94
C SER A 11 -6.71 17.21 9.52
N LEU A 12 -6.03 18.02 8.73
CA LEU A 12 -5.73 17.69 7.33
C LEU A 12 -4.66 16.59 7.31
N ILE A 13 -5.01 15.44 6.76
CA ILE A 13 -4.05 14.37 6.55
C ILE A 13 -3.19 14.69 5.33
N PRO A 14 -1.86 14.62 5.40
CA PRO A 14 -1.01 14.76 4.23
C PRO A 14 -1.19 13.58 3.26
N ILE A 15 -1.47 13.88 1.99
CA ILE A 15 -1.62 12.88 0.94
C ILE A 15 -0.56 13.12 -0.13
N VAL A 16 0.19 12.07 -0.45
CA VAL A 16 1.28 12.10 -1.44
C VAL A 16 0.76 11.67 -2.80
N PHE A 17 1.11 12.43 -3.83
CA PHE A 17 0.83 12.11 -5.23
C PHE A 17 1.97 12.61 -6.12
N HIS A 18 2.29 11.83 -7.16
CA HIS A 18 3.25 12.23 -8.20
C HIS A 18 2.66 11.94 -9.59
N PRO A 19 2.79 12.85 -10.58
CA PRO A 19 2.27 12.62 -11.93
C PRO A 19 2.82 11.34 -12.59
N ALA A 20 4.06 10.97 -12.31
CA ALA A 20 4.68 9.74 -12.80
C ALA A 20 4.09 8.45 -12.21
N TYR A 21 3.08 8.51 -11.33
CA TYR A 21 2.38 7.28 -10.89
C TYR A 21 1.61 6.62 -12.02
N GLU A 22 1.32 7.34 -13.09
CA GLU A 22 0.83 6.79 -14.34
C GLU A 22 1.97 6.63 -15.35
N ALA A 23 2.01 5.48 -15.99
CA ALA A 23 2.91 5.19 -17.10
C ALA A 23 2.08 4.68 -18.29
N GLU A 24 2.55 4.93 -19.50
CA GLU A 24 1.92 4.37 -20.68
C GLU A 24 2.12 2.85 -20.74
N LEU A 25 1.04 2.13 -21.01
CA LEU A 25 1.03 0.69 -21.22
C LEU A 25 0.45 0.37 -22.62
N PRO A 26 0.80 -0.78 -23.19
CA PRO A 26 0.20 -1.24 -24.43
C PRO A 26 -1.34 -1.24 -24.38
N ALA A 27 -1.98 -0.90 -25.48
CA ALA A 27 -3.43 -0.87 -25.58
C ALA A 27 -4.04 -2.23 -25.16
N GLY A 28 -5.08 -2.18 -24.33
CA GLY A 28 -5.72 -3.39 -23.80
C GLY A 28 -5.00 -4.08 -22.67
N HIS A 29 -3.92 -3.50 -22.12
CA HIS A 29 -3.25 -4.06 -20.95
C HIS A 29 -4.20 -4.14 -19.75
N ARG A 30 -4.17 -5.28 -19.05
CA ARG A 30 -5.12 -5.57 -17.95
C ARG A 30 -4.90 -4.76 -16.67
N PHE A 31 -3.70 -4.17 -16.49
CA PHE A 31 -3.38 -3.33 -15.33
C PHE A 31 -4.04 -1.95 -15.50
N PRO A 32 -4.89 -1.51 -14.56
CA PRO A 32 -5.68 -0.28 -14.68
C PRO A 32 -4.84 0.96 -14.32
N MET A 33 -3.86 1.30 -15.15
CA MET A 33 -2.87 2.35 -14.86
C MET A 33 -3.52 3.71 -14.56
N ARG A 34 -4.63 4.04 -15.19
CA ARG A 34 -5.36 5.29 -14.98
C ARG A 34 -5.99 5.47 -13.60
N LYS A 35 -6.02 4.40 -12.77
CA LYS A 35 -6.60 4.47 -11.42
C LYS A 35 -5.92 5.51 -10.53
N TYR A 36 -4.63 5.76 -10.72
CA TYR A 36 -3.83 6.66 -9.88
C TYR A 36 -4.21 8.13 -10.07
N GLY A 37 -4.25 8.60 -11.33
CA GLY A 37 -4.70 9.95 -11.65
C GLY A 37 -6.17 10.15 -11.31
N ARG A 38 -6.99 9.12 -11.61
CA ARG A 38 -8.42 9.20 -11.28
C ARG A 38 -8.67 9.28 -9.78
N LEU A 39 -7.91 8.55 -8.97
CA LEU A 39 -7.95 8.67 -7.51
C LEU A 39 -7.60 10.10 -7.07
N ALA A 40 -6.54 10.68 -7.61
CA ALA A 40 -6.15 12.05 -7.29
C ALA A 40 -7.27 13.07 -7.62
N GLU A 41 -7.97 12.90 -8.75
CA GLU A 41 -9.12 13.72 -9.12
C GLU A 41 -10.28 13.57 -8.11
N ILE A 42 -10.60 12.34 -7.71
CA ILE A 42 -11.65 12.04 -6.72
C ILE A 42 -11.32 12.68 -5.38
N LEU A 43 -10.09 12.56 -4.89
CA LEU A 43 -9.67 13.13 -3.61
C LEU A 43 -9.78 14.66 -3.62
N ARG A 44 -9.42 15.32 -4.74
CA ARG A 44 -9.64 16.77 -4.91
C ARG A 44 -11.12 17.11 -4.89
N ALA A 45 -11.94 16.40 -5.67
CA ALA A 45 -13.37 16.64 -5.76
C ALA A 45 -14.10 16.46 -4.41
N ARG A 46 -13.61 15.54 -3.55
CA ARG A 46 -14.14 15.32 -2.21
C ARG A 46 -13.56 16.27 -1.14
N GLY A 47 -12.69 17.20 -1.54
CA GLY A 47 -12.10 18.18 -0.60
C GLY A 47 -11.10 17.59 0.40
N LEU A 48 -10.54 16.41 0.12
CA LEU A 48 -9.60 15.72 1.02
C LEU A 48 -8.17 16.27 0.89
N VAL A 49 -7.89 17.12 -0.08
CA VAL A 49 -6.58 17.76 -0.32
C VAL A 49 -6.74 19.26 -0.59
N PRO A 50 -7.31 20.04 0.34
CA PRO A 50 -7.57 21.47 0.11
C PRO A 50 -6.28 22.28 -0.11
N GLU A 51 -5.16 21.87 0.48
CA GLU A 51 -3.83 22.48 0.31
C GLU A 51 -3.03 21.84 -0.86
N GLY A 52 -3.63 20.87 -1.58
CA GLY A 52 -2.98 20.11 -2.62
C GLY A 52 -2.29 18.86 -2.10
N PHE A 53 -1.66 18.14 -3.03
CA PHE A 53 -0.87 16.96 -2.71
C PHE A 53 0.58 17.29 -2.37
N VAL A 54 1.19 16.47 -1.52
CA VAL A 54 2.63 16.50 -1.31
C VAL A 54 3.30 15.74 -2.46
N THR A 55 4.22 16.40 -3.17
CA THR A 55 5.00 15.75 -4.24
C THR A 55 6.26 15.12 -3.65
N PRO A 56 6.49 13.81 -3.87
CA PRO A 56 7.70 13.15 -3.39
C PRO A 56 8.83 13.24 -4.39
N GLU A 57 10.07 13.14 -3.91
CA GLU A 57 11.22 12.84 -4.77
C GLU A 57 11.21 11.34 -5.17
N PRO A 58 11.44 11.00 -6.43
CA PRO A 58 11.59 9.62 -6.84
C PRO A 58 12.81 8.95 -6.17
N ALA A 59 12.66 7.69 -5.76
CA ALA A 59 13.74 6.93 -5.15
C ALA A 59 14.97 6.84 -6.09
N ASP A 60 16.15 7.04 -5.54
CA ASP A 60 17.42 6.81 -6.24
C ASP A 60 17.88 5.33 -6.10
N ALA A 61 18.96 5.00 -6.81
CA ALA A 61 19.52 3.65 -6.78
C ALA A 61 19.97 3.21 -5.38
N ALA A 62 20.51 4.13 -4.58
CA ALA A 62 21.00 3.84 -3.24
C ALA A 62 19.84 3.50 -2.29
N LEU A 63 18.74 4.24 -2.37
CA LEU A 63 17.53 4.00 -1.60
C LEU A 63 16.90 2.65 -1.97
N LEU A 64 16.74 2.37 -3.26
CA LEU A 64 16.16 1.11 -3.77
C LEU A 64 17.01 -0.11 -3.41
N SER A 65 18.34 0.00 -3.48
CA SER A 65 19.28 -1.07 -3.12
C SER A 65 19.28 -1.39 -1.62
N GLY A 66 18.58 -0.60 -0.83
CA GLY A 66 18.32 -0.91 0.57
C GLY A 66 17.42 -2.12 0.79
N ALA A 67 16.49 -2.36 -0.15
CA ALA A 67 15.55 -3.48 -0.11
C ALA A 67 15.80 -4.50 -1.22
N HIS A 68 16.37 -4.08 -2.34
CA HIS A 68 16.58 -4.90 -3.53
C HIS A 68 18.05 -5.14 -3.80
N GLU A 69 18.36 -6.22 -4.50
CA GLU A 69 19.73 -6.52 -4.97
C GLU A 69 20.20 -5.42 -5.94
N PRO A 70 21.41 -4.89 -5.76
CA PRO A 70 21.92 -3.78 -6.59
C PRO A 70 21.89 -4.09 -8.10
N GLY A 71 22.20 -5.33 -8.49
CA GLY A 71 22.16 -5.75 -9.89
C GLY A 71 20.75 -5.73 -10.49
N TYR A 72 19.71 -6.04 -9.69
CA TYR A 72 18.34 -5.90 -10.13
C TYR A 72 17.91 -4.43 -10.25
N VAL A 73 18.31 -3.61 -9.28
CA VAL A 73 18.05 -2.16 -9.34
C VAL A 73 18.69 -1.56 -10.59
N GLU A 74 19.96 -1.85 -10.85
CA GLU A 74 20.67 -1.40 -12.05
C GLU A 74 19.96 -1.84 -13.32
N ALA A 75 19.59 -3.12 -13.44
CA ALA A 75 18.88 -3.65 -14.60
C ALA A 75 17.56 -2.91 -14.89
N VAL A 76 16.80 -2.52 -13.85
CA VAL A 76 15.58 -1.72 -14.04
C VAL A 76 15.91 -0.31 -14.48
N LEU A 77 16.93 0.32 -13.90
CA LEU A 77 17.31 1.70 -14.22
C LEU A 77 17.94 1.86 -15.60
N THR A 78 18.64 0.81 -16.09
CA THR A 78 19.21 0.77 -17.44
C THR A 78 18.25 0.18 -18.49
N LEU A 79 17.07 -0.29 -18.07
CA LEU A 79 16.09 -0.98 -18.91
C LEU A 79 16.61 -2.31 -19.48
N GLU A 80 17.52 -2.97 -18.77
CA GLU A 80 18.15 -4.24 -19.16
C GLU A 80 17.64 -5.42 -18.30
N VAL A 81 16.35 -5.35 -17.90
CA VAL A 81 15.75 -6.39 -17.06
C VAL A 81 15.68 -7.72 -17.82
N PRO A 82 16.18 -8.83 -17.23
CA PRO A 82 16.07 -10.15 -17.84
C PRO A 82 14.60 -10.48 -18.19
N HIS A 83 14.37 -11.01 -19.39
CA HIS A 83 13.03 -11.29 -19.91
C HIS A 83 12.18 -12.20 -18.99
N ALA A 84 12.82 -13.10 -18.22
CA ALA A 84 12.11 -13.92 -17.25
C ALA A 84 11.52 -13.08 -16.10
N ILE A 85 12.27 -12.09 -15.61
CA ILE A 85 11.81 -11.16 -14.57
C ILE A 85 10.74 -10.21 -15.12
N GLU A 86 10.93 -9.67 -16.32
CA GLU A 86 9.93 -8.80 -16.95
C GLU A 86 8.60 -9.54 -17.14
N ARG A 87 8.63 -10.82 -17.56
CA ARG A 87 7.41 -11.64 -17.63
C ARG A 87 6.78 -11.89 -16.26
N ALA A 88 7.58 -12.07 -15.21
CA ALA A 88 7.07 -12.23 -13.85
C ALA A 88 6.43 -10.94 -13.34
N ILE A 89 7.02 -9.78 -13.66
CA ILE A 89 6.42 -8.46 -13.39
C ILE A 89 5.07 -8.33 -14.12
N GLY A 90 5.00 -8.77 -15.36
CA GLY A 90 3.78 -8.64 -16.18
C GLY A 90 3.48 -7.21 -16.64
N LEU A 91 4.45 -6.31 -16.55
CA LEU A 91 4.47 -4.98 -17.15
C LEU A 91 5.74 -4.87 -18.00
N PRO A 92 5.70 -4.22 -19.18
CA PRO A 92 6.92 -3.90 -19.91
C PRO A 92 7.74 -2.88 -19.10
N VAL A 93 9.01 -3.19 -18.83
CA VAL A 93 9.89 -2.30 -18.06
C VAL A 93 10.44 -1.21 -18.98
N THR A 94 9.59 -0.25 -19.30
CA THR A 94 9.93 0.96 -20.06
C THR A 94 10.47 2.04 -19.13
N GLU A 95 11.03 3.11 -19.70
CA GLU A 95 11.44 4.31 -18.94
C GLU A 95 10.29 4.85 -18.07
N GLY A 96 9.07 4.92 -18.61
CA GLY A 96 7.88 5.36 -17.86
C GLY A 96 7.53 4.44 -16.70
N VAL A 97 7.61 3.10 -16.87
CA VAL A 97 7.35 2.13 -15.79
C VAL A 97 8.45 2.16 -14.74
N ALA A 98 9.71 2.33 -15.13
CA ALA A 98 10.83 2.51 -14.20
C ALA A 98 10.68 3.82 -13.40
N ALA A 99 10.36 4.93 -14.06
CA ALA A 99 10.12 6.23 -13.42
C ALA A 99 8.94 6.16 -12.44
N ARG A 100 7.82 5.51 -12.84
CA ARG A 100 6.67 5.25 -11.98
C ARG A 100 7.08 4.49 -10.71
N SER A 101 7.85 3.44 -10.87
CA SER A 101 8.23 2.58 -9.75
C SER A 101 9.15 3.29 -8.75
N ARG A 102 10.06 4.13 -9.26
CA ARG A 102 10.89 5.02 -8.44
C ARG A 102 10.05 6.06 -7.70
N ALA A 103 9.12 6.71 -8.40
CA ALA A 103 8.23 7.69 -7.80
C ALA A 103 7.35 7.06 -6.71
N SER A 104 6.83 5.83 -6.94
CA SER A 104 6.04 5.09 -5.97
C SER A 104 6.84 4.78 -4.69
N ALA A 105 8.08 4.29 -4.82
CA ALA A 105 8.93 4.01 -3.66
C ALA A 105 9.28 5.28 -2.87
N GLY A 106 9.66 6.36 -3.57
CA GLY A 106 9.88 7.67 -2.94
C GLY A 106 8.62 8.22 -2.28
N GLY A 107 7.46 8.00 -2.91
CA GLY A 107 6.15 8.41 -2.40
C GLY A 107 5.78 7.73 -1.09
N THR A 108 5.98 6.42 -0.99
CA THR A 108 5.71 5.67 0.24
C THR A 108 6.66 6.11 1.36
N LEU A 109 7.94 6.32 1.08
CA LEU A 109 8.88 6.86 2.07
C LEU A 109 8.47 8.27 2.53
N ARG A 110 8.05 9.14 1.59
CA ARG A 110 7.58 10.48 1.95
C ARG A 110 6.32 10.44 2.81
N ALA A 111 5.35 9.58 2.45
CA ALA A 111 4.13 9.39 3.23
C ALA A 111 4.43 8.84 4.63
N ALA A 112 5.35 7.90 4.75
CA ALA A 112 5.76 7.34 6.03
C ALA A 112 6.40 8.40 6.97
N ARG A 113 7.27 9.27 6.44
CA ARG A 113 7.81 10.41 7.21
C ARG A 113 6.73 11.40 7.64
N LEU A 114 5.74 11.64 6.78
CA LEU A 114 4.60 12.49 7.12
C LEU A 114 3.70 11.83 8.18
N ALA A 115 3.52 10.51 8.11
CA ALA A 115 2.78 9.77 9.14
C ALA A 115 3.45 9.88 10.51
N LEU A 116 4.78 9.75 10.58
CA LEU A 116 5.55 9.95 11.82
C LEU A 116 5.39 11.37 12.39
N ALA A 117 5.26 12.38 11.52
CA ALA A 117 5.11 13.78 11.95
C ALA A 117 3.67 14.18 12.30
N HIS A 118 2.68 13.59 11.62
CA HIS A 118 1.27 14.03 11.70
C HIS A 118 0.31 12.96 12.23
N GLY A 119 0.79 11.75 12.51
CA GLY A 119 -0.01 10.61 12.97
C GLY A 119 -0.59 9.77 11.82
N LEU A 120 -1.18 10.41 10.81
CA LEU A 120 -1.74 9.74 9.64
C LEU A 120 -1.23 10.40 8.35
N ALA A 121 -0.83 9.61 7.37
CA ALA A 121 -0.56 10.06 6.00
C ALA A 121 -0.72 8.89 5.02
N GLY A 122 -0.85 9.19 3.73
CA GLY A 122 -0.92 8.15 2.73
C GLY A 122 -0.39 8.57 1.37
N SER A 123 -0.07 7.58 0.54
CA SER A 123 0.30 7.76 -0.86
C SER A 123 -0.80 7.24 -1.77
N THR A 124 -1.10 7.98 -2.83
CA THR A 124 -2.08 7.55 -3.86
C THR A 124 -1.51 6.49 -4.80
N ALA A 125 -0.32 5.96 -4.49
CA ALA A 125 0.31 4.79 -5.11
C ALA A 125 0.94 3.92 -4.01
N GLY A 126 1.72 2.92 -4.41
CA GLY A 126 2.38 2.02 -3.48
C GLY A 126 1.61 0.73 -3.24
N GLY A 127 2.14 -0.10 -2.35
CA GLY A 127 1.64 -1.45 -2.11
C GLY A 127 2.15 -2.47 -3.13
N SER A 128 3.36 -2.27 -3.65
CA SER A 128 4.02 -3.16 -4.62
C SER A 128 4.61 -4.39 -3.93
N HIS A 129 3.77 -5.14 -3.27
CA HIS A 129 4.10 -6.17 -2.30
C HIS A 129 4.62 -7.50 -2.87
N HIS A 130 4.54 -7.71 -4.20
CA HIS A 130 5.10 -8.90 -4.86
C HIS A 130 6.54 -8.73 -5.32
N ALA A 131 7.09 -7.52 -5.32
CA ALA A 131 8.49 -7.31 -5.69
C ALA A 131 9.40 -7.85 -4.58
N ARG A 132 10.20 -8.87 -4.93
CA ARG A 132 11.17 -9.54 -4.07
C ARG A 132 12.53 -8.87 -4.16
N ARG A 133 13.48 -9.26 -3.32
CA ARG A 133 14.84 -8.70 -3.31
C ARG A 133 15.53 -8.77 -4.68
N ALA A 134 15.43 -9.91 -5.35
CA ALA A 134 16.14 -10.21 -6.59
C ALA A 134 15.33 -9.93 -7.87
N GLY A 135 14.07 -9.49 -7.77
CA GLY A 135 13.25 -9.26 -8.95
C GLY A 135 11.81 -8.90 -8.66
N GLY A 136 11.16 -8.24 -9.61
CA GLY A 136 9.75 -7.90 -9.54
C GLY A 136 8.85 -9.06 -9.97
N ALA A 137 7.58 -9.00 -9.55
CA ALA A 137 6.52 -9.94 -9.92
C ALA A 137 5.14 -9.27 -9.75
N GLY A 138 4.08 -9.85 -10.32
CA GLY A 138 2.70 -9.46 -10.02
C GLY A 138 2.41 -7.96 -10.18
N PHE A 139 2.86 -7.34 -11.26
CA PHE A 139 2.78 -5.90 -11.53
C PHE A 139 3.64 -4.99 -10.62
N CYS A 140 4.46 -5.58 -9.76
CA CYS A 140 5.34 -4.88 -8.84
C CYS A 140 6.78 -4.91 -9.35
N VAL A 141 7.41 -3.74 -9.50
CA VAL A 141 8.81 -3.60 -9.90
C VAL A 141 9.70 -3.46 -8.66
N PHE A 142 9.43 -2.49 -7.80
CA PHE A 142 10.11 -2.30 -6.52
C PHE A 142 9.12 -2.36 -5.37
N ASN A 143 9.50 -2.98 -4.26
CA ASN A 143 8.71 -3.04 -3.04
C ASN A 143 8.85 -1.74 -2.25
N ASP A 144 7.93 -0.84 -2.46
CA ASP A 144 7.95 0.49 -1.89
C ASP A 144 7.85 0.51 -0.36
N VAL A 145 7.07 -0.40 0.22
CA VAL A 145 6.91 -0.54 1.68
C VAL A 145 8.22 -1.03 2.31
N ALA A 146 8.84 -2.06 1.73
CA ALA A 146 10.12 -2.56 2.23
C ALA A 146 11.24 -1.51 2.09
N VAL A 147 11.28 -0.79 0.95
CA VAL A 147 12.22 0.33 0.74
C VAL A 147 12.04 1.40 1.82
N ALA A 148 10.80 1.82 2.10
CA ALA A 148 10.52 2.85 3.09
C ALA A 148 10.84 2.38 4.52
N ALA A 149 10.45 1.17 4.90
CA ALA A 149 10.68 0.62 6.23
C ALA A 149 12.18 0.49 6.54
N LEU A 150 12.96 -0.08 5.61
CA LEU A 150 14.40 -0.23 5.73
C LEU A 150 15.14 1.12 5.74
N ALA A 151 14.67 2.09 4.98
CA ALA A 151 15.23 3.44 4.98
C ALA A 151 15.03 4.12 6.33
N LEU A 152 13.81 4.17 6.85
CA LEU A 152 13.48 4.78 8.14
C LEU A 152 14.21 4.11 9.31
N ARG A 153 14.36 2.80 9.28
CA ARG A 153 15.14 2.07 10.28
C ARG A 153 16.62 2.45 10.24
N ARG A 154 17.23 2.52 9.03
CA ARG A 154 18.64 2.95 8.87
C ARG A 154 18.87 4.39 9.31
N GLU A 155 17.88 5.26 9.14
CA GLU A 155 17.89 6.64 9.61
C GLU A 155 17.71 6.76 11.14
N GLY A 156 17.35 5.67 11.82
CA GLY A 156 17.00 5.68 13.24
C GLY A 156 15.67 6.39 13.54
N ALA A 157 14.85 6.63 12.52
CA ALA A 157 13.53 7.25 12.68
C ALA A 157 12.49 6.29 13.29
N ILE A 158 12.68 5.00 13.09
CA ILE A 158 11.90 3.92 13.71
C ILE A 158 12.84 2.80 14.16
N THR A 159 12.42 2.04 15.17
CA THR A 159 13.03 0.76 15.54
C THR A 159 12.20 -0.38 15.01
N ARG A 160 10.87 -0.33 15.21
CA ARG A 160 9.93 -1.38 14.81
C ARG A 160 8.87 -0.84 13.88
N ALA A 161 8.55 -1.62 12.85
CA ALA A 161 7.40 -1.34 11.99
C ALA A 161 6.54 -2.60 11.82
N LEU A 162 5.22 -2.40 11.73
CA LEU A 162 4.25 -3.43 11.40
C LEU A 162 3.70 -3.15 10.01
N VAL A 163 3.88 -4.10 9.09
CA VAL A 163 3.19 -4.07 7.80
C VAL A 163 1.89 -4.83 7.95
N ILE A 164 0.76 -4.15 7.77
CA ILE A 164 -0.58 -4.74 7.69
C ILE A 164 -0.97 -4.77 6.22
N ASP A 165 -0.83 -5.92 5.60
CA ASP A 165 -1.17 -6.16 4.20
C ASP A 165 -2.54 -6.81 4.11
N LEU A 166 -3.54 -6.05 3.62
CA LEU A 166 -4.92 -6.50 3.41
C LEU A 166 -5.32 -6.51 1.92
N ASP A 167 -4.33 -6.57 1.04
CA ASP A 167 -4.53 -6.94 -0.36
C ASP A 167 -5.05 -8.39 -0.45
N VAL A 168 -5.80 -8.73 -1.50
CA VAL A 168 -6.33 -10.09 -1.67
C VAL A 168 -5.24 -11.12 -1.94
N HIS A 169 -4.07 -10.66 -2.40
CA HIS A 169 -2.89 -11.48 -2.67
C HIS A 169 -1.96 -11.47 -1.46
N GLN A 170 -1.21 -12.56 -1.26
CA GLN A 170 -0.16 -12.58 -0.22
C GLN A 170 0.96 -11.60 -0.57
N GLY A 171 1.43 -10.85 0.42
CA GLY A 171 2.57 -9.95 0.29
C GLY A 171 3.92 -10.67 0.31
N ASP A 172 4.12 -11.64 -0.58
CA ASP A 172 5.29 -12.52 -0.64
C ASP A 172 6.61 -11.77 -0.87
N GLY A 173 6.57 -10.70 -1.66
CA GLY A 173 7.74 -9.85 -1.89
C GLY A 173 8.12 -9.04 -0.65
N THR A 174 7.14 -8.56 0.11
CA THR A 174 7.39 -7.85 1.38
C THR A 174 8.00 -8.81 2.40
N ALA A 175 7.47 -10.04 2.51
CA ALA A 175 8.02 -11.09 3.34
C ALA A 175 9.50 -11.40 2.96
N ASP A 176 9.80 -11.53 1.65
CA ASP A 176 11.17 -11.77 1.17
C ASP A 176 12.12 -10.61 1.48
N CYS A 177 11.71 -9.37 1.23
CA CYS A 177 12.54 -8.20 1.47
C CYS A 177 12.87 -7.99 2.95
N LEU A 178 11.92 -8.30 3.85
CA LEU A 178 12.03 -8.06 5.28
C LEU A 178 12.41 -9.30 6.10
N ALA A 179 12.61 -10.47 5.48
CA ALA A 179 12.86 -11.76 6.16
C ALA A 179 14.03 -11.76 7.16
N ARG A 180 14.97 -10.81 7.05
CA ARG A 180 16.14 -10.72 7.93
C ARG A 180 16.03 -9.64 9.00
N GLU A 181 14.85 -9.04 9.12
CA GLU A 181 14.60 -7.85 9.94
C GLU A 181 13.52 -8.12 10.99
N PRO A 182 13.83 -8.79 12.09
CA PRO A 182 12.83 -9.26 13.08
C PRO A 182 12.01 -8.13 13.71
N ASP A 183 12.50 -6.89 13.62
CA ASP A 183 11.79 -5.69 14.08
C ASP A 183 10.89 -5.05 13.01
N LEU A 184 10.84 -5.62 11.80
CA LEU A 184 9.94 -5.20 10.72
C LEU A 184 8.95 -6.34 10.43
N PHE A 185 7.90 -6.41 11.23
CA PHE A 185 6.93 -7.51 11.23
C PHE A 185 5.97 -7.42 10.05
N THR A 186 5.76 -8.53 9.38
CA THR A 186 4.83 -8.65 8.24
C THR A 186 3.59 -9.45 8.61
N LEU A 187 2.41 -8.83 8.47
CA LEU A 187 1.12 -9.50 8.48
C LEU A 187 0.51 -9.45 7.09
N SER A 188 0.12 -10.59 6.55
CA SER A 188 -0.69 -10.68 5.32
C SER A 188 -1.98 -11.44 5.59
N ILE A 189 -3.13 -10.79 5.35
CA ILE A 189 -4.46 -11.45 5.40
C ILE A 189 -5.00 -11.47 3.96
N HIS A 190 -4.95 -12.62 3.33
CA HIS A 190 -5.17 -12.78 1.90
C HIS A 190 -6.07 -13.98 1.59
N CYS A 191 -6.56 -14.06 0.36
CA CYS A 191 -7.25 -15.27 -0.07
C CYS A 191 -6.23 -16.36 -0.39
N GLU A 192 -6.36 -17.51 0.27
CA GLU A 192 -5.41 -18.64 0.18
C GLU A 192 -5.13 -19.08 -1.26
N ARG A 193 -6.16 -19.10 -2.11
CA ARG A 193 -6.06 -19.58 -3.49
C ARG A 193 -5.73 -18.50 -4.50
N ASN A 194 -5.55 -17.24 -4.07
CA ASN A 194 -5.04 -16.18 -4.93
C ASN A 194 -3.52 -16.32 -5.15
N TYR A 195 -3.01 -15.58 -6.14
CA TYR A 195 -1.56 -15.46 -6.39
C TYR A 195 -0.83 -14.95 -5.12
N PRO A 196 0.43 -15.32 -4.89
CA PRO A 196 1.21 -16.30 -5.63
C PRO A 196 0.75 -17.74 -5.32
N HIS A 197 0.94 -18.67 -6.28
CA HIS A 197 0.60 -20.08 -6.05
C HIS A 197 1.56 -20.71 -5.03
N ASP A 198 2.84 -20.38 -5.14
CA ASP A 198 3.87 -20.79 -4.19
C ASP A 198 4.05 -19.65 -3.18
N LYS A 199 3.33 -19.76 -2.05
CA LYS A 199 3.39 -18.79 -0.96
C LYS A 199 4.77 -18.73 -0.32
N LEU A 200 5.22 -17.54 0.04
CA LEU A 200 6.44 -17.34 0.82
C LEU A 200 6.03 -16.92 2.24
N PRO A 201 6.42 -17.67 3.29
CA PRO A 201 5.98 -17.34 4.64
C PRO A 201 6.54 -15.98 5.10
N GLY A 202 5.65 -15.12 5.58
CA GLY A 202 5.96 -13.95 6.38
C GLY A 202 5.95 -14.27 7.88
N ASP A 203 5.94 -13.24 8.72
CA ASP A 203 5.87 -13.44 10.18
C ASP A 203 4.48 -13.93 10.61
N LEU A 204 3.42 -13.46 9.94
CA LEU A 204 2.05 -13.94 10.15
C LEU A 204 1.26 -13.89 8.85
N ASP A 205 0.90 -15.06 8.34
CA ASP A 205 0.04 -15.23 7.17
C ASP A 205 -1.31 -15.83 7.57
N ILE A 206 -2.40 -15.22 7.11
CA ILE A 206 -3.77 -15.70 7.35
C ILE A 206 -4.45 -15.90 6.00
N GLY A 207 -4.48 -17.16 5.56
CA GLY A 207 -5.16 -17.57 4.33
C GLY A 207 -6.67 -17.70 4.55
N LEU A 208 -7.45 -16.96 3.77
CA LEU A 208 -8.90 -16.95 3.81
C LEU A 208 -9.49 -17.78 2.66
N PRO A 209 -10.64 -18.46 2.86
CA PRO A 209 -11.28 -19.21 1.79
C PRO A 209 -11.89 -18.30 0.71
N ASP A 210 -12.01 -18.82 -0.52
CA ASP A 210 -12.69 -18.15 -1.63
C ASP A 210 -14.12 -17.77 -1.22
N GLY A 211 -14.58 -16.59 -1.65
CA GLY A 211 -15.97 -16.14 -1.45
C GLY A 211 -16.30 -15.61 -0.07
N LEU A 212 -15.31 -15.52 0.84
CA LEU A 212 -15.51 -14.96 2.18
C LEU A 212 -15.96 -13.51 2.09
N GLY A 213 -17.02 -13.16 2.83
CA GLY A 213 -17.67 -11.85 2.82
C GLY A 213 -17.31 -10.96 4.00
N ASP A 214 -18.03 -9.83 4.11
CA ASP A 214 -17.71 -8.75 5.05
C ASP A 214 -17.65 -9.20 6.51
N ALA A 215 -18.65 -9.90 6.99
CA ALA A 215 -18.78 -10.23 8.41
C ALA A 215 -17.64 -11.14 8.90
N GLU A 216 -17.34 -12.20 8.14
CA GLU A 216 -16.25 -13.12 8.49
C GLU A 216 -14.88 -12.44 8.34
N TYR A 217 -14.72 -11.59 7.33
CA TYR A 217 -13.47 -10.85 7.13
C TYR A 217 -13.20 -9.90 8.31
N LEU A 218 -14.18 -9.11 8.69
CA LEU A 218 -14.07 -8.18 9.81
C LEU A 218 -13.83 -8.90 11.14
N ALA A 219 -14.49 -10.04 11.37
CA ALA A 219 -14.24 -10.85 12.55
C ALA A 219 -12.78 -11.35 12.65
N VAL A 220 -12.12 -11.67 11.52
CA VAL A 220 -10.69 -12.02 11.50
C VAL A 220 -9.85 -10.82 11.91
N LEU A 221 -10.13 -9.61 11.41
CA LEU A 221 -9.40 -8.40 11.79
C LEU A 221 -9.54 -8.10 13.28
N GLU A 222 -10.77 -8.12 13.79
CA GLU A 222 -11.08 -7.87 15.20
C GLU A 222 -10.39 -8.88 16.15
N ALA A 223 -10.30 -10.13 15.74
CA ALA A 223 -9.64 -11.16 16.52
C ALA A 223 -8.10 -11.08 16.50
N ARG A 224 -7.50 -10.52 15.43
CA ARG A 224 -6.04 -10.60 15.23
C ARG A 224 -5.32 -9.28 15.46
N LEU A 225 -5.83 -8.17 14.95
CA LEU A 225 -5.10 -6.91 14.94
C LEU A 225 -4.85 -6.31 16.32
N PRO A 226 -5.84 -6.24 17.25
CA PRO A 226 -5.60 -5.59 18.54
C PRO A 226 -4.46 -6.23 19.33
N GLY A 227 -4.49 -7.56 19.44
CA GLY A 227 -3.45 -8.31 20.15
C GLY A 227 -2.08 -8.19 19.49
N LEU A 228 -2.00 -8.24 18.15
CA LEU A 228 -0.75 -8.09 17.42
C LEU A 228 -0.16 -6.69 17.62
N ILE A 229 -0.95 -5.64 17.45
CA ILE A 229 -0.48 -4.25 17.62
C ILE A 229 0.00 -4.01 19.04
N GLN A 230 -0.76 -4.47 20.04
CA GLN A 230 -0.40 -4.31 21.45
C GLN A 230 0.89 -5.05 21.81
N ASN A 231 1.05 -6.31 21.37
CA ASN A 231 2.20 -7.14 21.73
C ASN A 231 3.47 -6.73 20.98
N PHE A 232 3.35 -6.38 19.69
CA PHE A 232 4.51 -5.97 18.91
C PHE A 232 4.90 -4.52 19.18
N ALA A 233 3.95 -3.65 19.50
CA ALA A 233 4.12 -2.22 19.80
C ALA A 233 5.01 -1.50 18.77
N PRO A 234 4.58 -1.37 17.49
CA PRO A 234 5.38 -0.76 16.45
C PRO A 234 5.46 0.77 16.61
N ASP A 235 6.54 1.38 16.13
CA ASP A 235 6.69 2.84 16.03
C ASP A 235 5.92 3.41 14.82
N LEU A 236 5.64 2.56 13.81
CA LEU A 236 4.92 2.91 12.60
C LEU A 236 4.18 1.69 12.04
N ILE A 237 2.96 1.92 11.57
CA ILE A 237 2.20 0.95 10.79
C ILE A 237 2.26 1.35 9.31
N PHE A 238 2.70 0.43 8.43
CA PHE A 238 2.44 0.49 7.01
C PHE A 238 1.16 -0.30 6.71
N TYR A 239 0.19 0.35 6.08
CA TYR A 239 -1.08 -0.27 5.74
C TYR A 239 -1.23 -0.38 4.21
N ASN A 240 -1.14 -1.59 3.68
CA ASN A 240 -1.45 -1.88 2.29
C ASN A 240 -2.97 -2.10 2.14
N ALA A 241 -3.67 -1.07 1.67
CA ALA A 241 -5.12 -1.01 1.57
C ALA A 241 -5.64 -1.44 0.19
N GLY A 242 -5.15 -2.57 -0.35
CA GLY A 242 -5.64 -3.12 -1.62
C GLY A 242 -7.17 -3.22 -1.64
N VAL A 243 -7.79 -2.90 -2.76
CA VAL A 243 -9.26 -2.98 -2.91
C VAL A 243 -9.72 -4.20 -3.70
N ASP A 244 -8.81 -5.07 -4.06
CA ASP A 244 -9.05 -6.34 -4.73
C ASP A 244 -9.69 -7.46 -3.87
N PRO A 245 -9.86 -7.34 -2.53
CA PRO A 245 -10.81 -8.18 -1.81
C PRO A 245 -12.28 -7.95 -2.21
N HIS A 246 -12.58 -6.88 -2.97
CA HIS A 246 -13.94 -6.57 -3.40
C HIS A 246 -14.49 -7.61 -4.38
N ARG A 247 -15.78 -7.96 -4.24
CA ARG A 247 -16.47 -8.98 -5.06
C ARG A 247 -16.48 -8.72 -6.58
N ASP A 248 -16.34 -7.45 -7.01
CA ASP A 248 -16.28 -7.08 -8.42
C ASP A 248 -14.84 -7.02 -8.95
N ASP A 249 -13.83 -7.37 -8.13
CA ASP A 249 -12.47 -7.41 -8.59
C ASP A 249 -12.26 -8.57 -9.58
N ARG A 250 -11.43 -8.33 -10.60
CA ARG A 250 -11.22 -9.31 -11.68
C ARG A 250 -10.19 -10.38 -11.33
N LEU A 251 -9.36 -10.15 -10.32
CA LEU A 251 -8.27 -11.04 -9.91
C LEU A 251 -8.49 -11.58 -8.50
N GLY A 252 -9.25 -10.87 -7.66
CA GLY A 252 -9.60 -11.26 -6.30
C GLY A 252 -10.65 -12.37 -6.25
N ARG A 253 -10.59 -13.21 -5.20
CA ARG A 253 -11.54 -14.31 -4.94
C ARG A 253 -12.31 -14.13 -3.64
N LEU A 254 -12.14 -13.02 -2.92
CA LEU A 254 -12.98 -12.64 -1.79
C LEU A 254 -14.25 -11.92 -2.29
N CYS A 255 -15.21 -11.69 -1.40
CA CYS A 255 -16.52 -11.13 -1.75
C CYS A 255 -16.90 -9.93 -0.87
N LEU A 256 -15.94 -9.06 -0.55
CA LEU A 256 -16.25 -7.85 0.21
C LEU A 256 -17.08 -6.87 -0.62
N THR A 257 -17.91 -6.11 0.08
CA THR A 257 -18.65 -4.97 -0.48
C THR A 257 -17.88 -3.65 -0.29
N ASP A 258 -18.35 -2.57 -0.90
CA ASP A 258 -17.83 -1.22 -0.62
C ASP A 258 -17.96 -0.86 0.88
N ASP A 259 -19.03 -1.31 1.56
CA ASP A 259 -19.20 -1.12 3.00
C ASP A 259 -18.24 -1.99 3.82
N GLY A 260 -17.96 -3.21 3.37
CA GLY A 260 -16.95 -4.07 3.96
C GLY A 260 -15.56 -3.46 3.87
N LEU A 261 -15.17 -2.93 2.69
CA LEU A 261 -13.90 -2.22 2.53
C LEU A 261 -13.83 -0.97 3.44
N ARG A 262 -14.91 -0.19 3.51
CA ARG A 262 -14.99 0.99 4.39
C ARG A 262 -14.86 0.62 5.87
N ALA A 263 -15.51 -0.45 6.30
CA ALA A 263 -15.41 -0.95 7.67
C ALA A 263 -14.00 -1.46 7.98
N ARG A 264 -13.38 -2.20 7.06
CA ARG A 264 -11.99 -2.65 7.13
C ARG A 264 -11.04 -1.47 7.37
N ASP A 265 -11.11 -0.45 6.52
CA ASP A 265 -10.21 0.71 6.60
C ASP A 265 -10.41 1.49 7.91
N ARG A 266 -11.67 1.67 8.34
CA ARG A 266 -11.98 2.28 9.64
C ARG A 266 -11.43 1.49 10.82
N THR A 267 -11.50 0.16 10.76
CA THR A 267 -10.96 -0.72 11.80
C THR A 267 -9.45 -0.53 11.93
N VAL A 268 -8.70 -0.62 10.82
CA VAL A 268 -7.24 -0.49 10.84
C VAL A 268 -6.80 0.90 11.30
N VAL A 269 -7.36 1.95 10.70
CA VAL A 269 -7.02 3.34 11.06
C VAL A 269 -7.43 3.65 12.50
N GLY A 270 -8.63 3.21 12.93
CA GLY A 270 -9.13 3.40 14.28
C GLY A 270 -8.26 2.74 15.35
N LEU A 271 -7.77 1.52 15.09
CA LEU A 271 -6.84 0.83 15.98
C LEU A 271 -5.50 1.57 16.09
N ALA A 272 -4.92 1.99 14.96
CA ALA A 272 -3.69 2.79 14.98
C ALA A 272 -3.85 4.07 15.80
N ARG A 273 -4.95 4.81 15.59
CA ARG A 273 -5.25 6.04 16.34
C ARG A 273 -5.47 5.79 17.81
N SER A 274 -6.23 4.77 18.18
CA SER A 274 -6.50 4.44 19.60
C SER A 274 -5.25 4.03 20.37
N CYS A 275 -4.28 3.43 19.67
CA CYS A 275 -2.97 3.08 20.24
C CYS A 275 -1.95 4.23 20.15
N GLY A 276 -2.27 5.36 19.52
CA GLY A 276 -1.34 6.47 19.30
C GLY A 276 -0.19 6.15 18.35
N ILE A 277 -0.37 5.15 17.47
CA ILE A 277 0.67 4.70 16.54
C ILE A 277 0.48 5.38 15.18
N PRO A 278 1.52 6.02 14.62
CA PRO A 278 1.48 6.57 13.27
C PRO A 278 1.15 5.51 12.21
N LEU A 279 0.37 5.89 11.19
CA LEU A 279 -0.01 4.99 10.10
C LEU A 279 0.23 5.63 8.74
N CYS A 280 0.98 4.92 7.89
CA CYS A 280 1.21 5.24 6.49
C CYS A 280 0.38 4.28 5.61
N ALA A 281 -0.63 4.80 4.90
CA ALA A 281 -1.44 4.00 3.98
C ALA A 281 -0.89 4.06 2.55
N VAL A 282 -0.92 2.92 1.87
CA VAL A 282 -0.69 2.76 0.43
C VAL A 282 -1.87 2.00 -0.19
N ILE A 283 -2.09 2.16 -1.51
CA ILE A 283 -3.36 1.74 -2.11
C ILE A 283 -3.41 0.30 -2.62
N GLY A 284 -2.26 -0.38 -2.80
CA GLY A 284 -2.22 -1.78 -3.21
C GLY A 284 -2.92 -2.14 -4.51
N GLY A 285 -3.36 -3.38 -4.59
CA GLY A 285 -4.08 -3.94 -5.72
C GLY A 285 -5.51 -3.44 -5.86
N GLY A 286 -6.09 -3.79 -6.99
CA GLY A 286 -7.42 -3.43 -7.40
C GLY A 286 -7.49 -3.42 -8.92
N TYR A 287 -8.34 -4.29 -9.50
CA TYR A 287 -8.35 -4.61 -10.93
C TYR A 287 -9.79 -4.64 -11.46
N GLY A 288 -10.06 -3.76 -12.40
CA GLY A 288 -11.39 -3.64 -13.00
C GLY A 288 -11.36 -2.85 -14.30
N SER A 289 -12.41 -2.95 -15.10
CA SER A 289 -12.59 -2.13 -16.30
C SER A 289 -13.23 -0.78 -16.00
N ASP A 290 -13.99 -0.69 -14.93
CA ASP A 290 -14.56 0.58 -14.44
C ASP A 290 -13.53 1.26 -13.53
N VAL A 291 -12.75 2.16 -14.15
CA VAL A 291 -11.69 2.90 -13.45
C VAL A 291 -12.26 3.86 -12.42
N ASP A 292 -13.46 4.39 -12.64
CA ASP A 292 -14.12 5.32 -11.73
C ASP A 292 -14.55 4.62 -10.44
N ALA A 293 -15.23 3.48 -10.55
CA ALA A 293 -15.60 2.66 -9.40
C ALA A 293 -14.36 2.17 -8.63
N LEU A 294 -13.33 1.74 -9.35
CA LEU A 294 -12.07 1.28 -8.76
C LEU A 294 -11.36 2.40 -7.97
N ALA A 295 -11.21 3.56 -8.57
CA ALA A 295 -10.59 4.72 -7.92
C ALA A 295 -11.43 5.23 -6.73
N ALA A 296 -12.77 5.17 -6.83
CA ALA A 296 -13.66 5.52 -5.72
C ALA A 296 -13.50 4.57 -4.51
N ARG A 297 -13.24 3.27 -4.74
CA ARG A 297 -12.90 2.31 -3.68
C ARG A 297 -11.57 2.63 -3.03
N HIS A 298 -10.53 2.94 -3.81
CA HIS A 298 -9.26 3.37 -3.25
C HIS A 298 -9.34 4.66 -2.43
N ALA A 299 -10.33 5.52 -2.66
CA ALA A 299 -10.53 6.72 -1.86
C ALA A 299 -11.04 6.42 -0.43
N LEU A 300 -11.59 5.22 -0.16
CA LEU A 300 -12.19 4.87 1.14
C LEU A 300 -11.18 4.94 2.29
N VAL A 301 -9.95 4.50 2.08
CA VAL A 301 -8.91 4.58 3.11
C VAL A 301 -8.58 6.03 3.48
N PHE A 302 -8.54 6.94 2.51
CA PHE A 302 -8.31 8.37 2.75
C PHE A 302 -9.49 9.03 3.46
N GLU A 303 -10.72 8.61 3.14
CA GLU A 303 -11.91 9.03 3.87
C GLU A 303 -11.90 8.55 5.32
N ALA A 304 -11.50 7.29 5.55
CA ALA A 304 -11.37 6.75 6.90
C ALA A 304 -10.32 7.52 7.72
N MET A 305 -9.15 7.82 7.10
CA MET A 305 -8.11 8.62 7.75
C MET A 305 -8.60 10.05 8.05
N ALA A 306 -9.26 10.72 7.11
CA ALA A 306 -9.77 12.08 7.33
C ALA A 306 -10.85 12.14 8.42
N ALA A 307 -11.66 11.09 8.54
CA ALA A 307 -12.69 11.02 9.57
C ALA A 307 -12.16 10.73 10.98
N LEU A 308 -10.91 10.22 11.10
CA LEU A 308 -10.29 9.80 12.35
C LEU A 308 -9.01 10.60 12.70
N ALA A 309 -8.70 11.65 11.93
CA ALA A 309 -7.51 12.49 12.07
C ALA A 309 -7.53 13.38 13.34
#